data_111c66c2f2f0cad7aa08912e635abf9c
#
_entry.id   111c66c2f2f0cad7aa08912e635abf9c
#
_cell.length_a   1.000
_cell.length_b   1.000
_cell.length_c   1.000
_cell.angle_alpha   90.00
_cell.angle_beta   90.00
_cell.angle_gamma   90.00
#
_symmetry.space_group_name_H-M   'P 1'
#
loop_
_entity.id
_entity.type
_entity.pdbx_description
1 polymer ?
#
loop_
_entity_poly.entity_id
_entity_poly.type
_entity_poly.pdbx_seq_one_letter_code
_entity_poly.pdbx_strand_id
1 'polypeptide(L)'
;MKTKMPEMLSFISEEAVSRKMTSEEIAAHFGYDKHHFSRKFKEINGFSVVEFLSSLKVEKAIIELDEEVRILDLQEHSGFESSGSFTNTFKKYTGSSPRKYKTEMNDIFYDMKRFENDNKDKSIAHFQE
;
A
#
# COMPACT_ATOMS: atom_id res chain seq x y z
N MET A 1 8.40 14.39 -20.23
CA MET A 1 7.94 13.48 -19.17
C MET A 1 8.27 13.96 -17.76
N LYS A 2 9.47 14.47 -17.53
CA LYS A 2 9.90 14.91 -16.21
C LYS A 2 8.99 15.98 -15.58
N THR A 3 8.57 16.97 -16.37
CA THR A 3 7.67 18.06 -15.94
C THR A 3 6.29 17.58 -15.54
N LYS A 4 5.81 16.49 -16.15
CA LYS A 4 4.49 15.90 -15.89
C LYS A 4 4.54 14.77 -14.86
N MET A 5 5.72 14.46 -14.37
CA MET A 5 5.88 13.31 -13.46
C MET A 5 5.03 13.42 -12.17
N PRO A 6 4.92 14.59 -11.52
CA PRO A 6 4.03 14.69 -10.36
C PRO A 6 2.57 14.33 -10.68
N GLU A 7 2.06 14.74 -11.83
CA GLU A 7 0.71 14.41 -12.29
C GLU A 7 0.58 12.91 -12.57
N MET A 8 1.61 12.32 -13.18
CA MET A 8 1.64 10.86 -13.47
C MET A 8 1.63 10.05 -12.19
N LEU A 9 2.45 10.41 -11.21
CA LEU A 9 2.50 9.72 -9.93
C LEU A 9 1.17 9.82 -9.18
N SER A 10 0.53 10.99 -9.19
CA SER A 10 -0.79 11.19 -8.59
C SER A 10 -1.85 10.33 -9.28
N PHE A 11 -1.86 10.29 -10.60
CA PHE A 11 -2.79 9.45 -11.37
C PHE A 11 -2.60 7.98 -11.02
N ILE A 12 -1.36 7.51 -10.98
CA ILE A 12 -1.06 6.11 -10.66
C ILE A 12 -1.54 5.77 -9.24
N SER A 13 -1.24 6.62 -8.27
CA SER A 13 -1.60 6.39 -6.87
C SER A 13 -3.11 6.41 -6.64
N GLU A 14 -3.82 7.33 -7.28
CA GLU A 14 -5.24 7.57 -7.02
C GLU A 14 -6.16 6.74 -7.93
N GLU A 15 -5.84 6.64 -9.21
CA GLU A 15 -6.72 6.00 -10.18
C GLU A 15 -6.24 4.65 -10.71
N ALA A 16 -4.97 4.57 -11.13
CA ALA A 16 -4.46 3.38 -11.78
C ALA A 16 -4.53 2.15 -10.87
N VAL A 17 -4.21 2.30 -9.59
CA VAL A 17 -4.28 1.22 -8.60
C VAL A 17 -5.74 0.79 -8.39
N SER A 18 -6.65 1.74 -8.23
CA SER A 18 -8.08 1.46 -8.05
C SER A 18 -8.69 0.77 -9.26
N ARG A 19 -8.28 1.16 -10.45
CA ARG A 19 -8.76 0.60 -11.72
C ARG A 19 -8.00 -0.65 -12.15
N LYS A 20 -7.03 -1.08 -11.37
CA LYS A 20 -6.18 -2.25 -11.64
C LYS A 20 -5.49 -2.18 -13.00
N MET A 21 -5.00 -1.00 -13.35
CA MET A 21 -4.32 -0.77 -14.62
C MET A 21 -2.94 -1.41 -14.64
N THR A 22 -2.58 -1.97 -15.79
CA THR A 22 -1.22 -2.48 -16.05
C THR A 22 -0.28 -1.32 -16.40
N SER A 23 1.03 -1.55 -16.33
CA SER A 23 2.02 -0.55 -16.76
C SER A 23 1.84 -0.14 -18.22
N GLU A 24 1.45 -1.08 -19.07
CA GLU A 24 1.18 -0.82 -20.48
C GLU A 24 -0.04 0.10 -20.67
N GLU A 25 -1.11 -0.15 -19.92
CA GLU A 25 -2.31 0.69 -19.95
C GLU A 25 -2.01 2.10 -19.43
N ILE A 26 -1.18 2.23 -18.42
CA ILE A 26 -0.75 3.52 -17.88
C ILE A 26 0.06 4.29 -18.94
N ALA A 27 1.00 3.63 -19.60
CA ALA A 27 1.78 4.23 -20.67
C ALA A 27 0.88 4.75 -21.78
N ALA A 28 -0.07 3.92 -22.22
CA ALA A 28 -1.05 4.28 -23.25
C ALA A 28 -1.92 5.47 -22.83
N HIS A 29 -2.34 5.50 -21.57
CA HIS A 29 -3.13 6.61 -21.02
C HIS A 29 -2.42 7.96 -21.21
N PHE A 30 -1.12 8.00 -21.01
CA PHE A 30 -0.32 9.21 -21.18
C PHE A 30 0.23 9.38 -22.60
N GLY A 31 -0.12 8.50 -23.53
CA GLY A 31 0.30 8.61 -24.93
C GLY A 31 1.72 8.18 -25.21
N TYR A 32 2.29 7.33 -24.38
CA TYR A 32 3.66 6.83 -24.54
C TYR A 32 3.69 5.37 -24.97
N ASP A 33 4.73 5.02 -25.74
CA ASP A 33 5.10 3.64 -25.98
C ASP A 33 5.51 2.98 -24.67
N LYS A 34 5.13 1.71 -24.49
CA LYS A 34 5.40 0.92 -23.29
C LYS A 34 6.87 0.94 -22.86
N HIS A 35 7.78 0.66 -23.82
CA HIS A 35 9.21 0.57 -23.51
C HIS A 35 9.82 1.94 -23.20
N HIS A 36 9.43 2.95 -23.95
CA HIS A 36 9.87 4.33 -23.71
C HIS A 36 9.41 4.82 -22.34
N PHE A 37 8.14 4.58 -22.01
CA PHE A 37 7.55 4.97 -20.73
C PHE A 37 8.29 4.29 -19.57
N SER A 38 8.46 2.97 -19.63
CA SER A 38 9.10 2.20 -18.56
C SER A 38 10.53 2.65 -18.31
N ARG A 39 11.29 2.88 -19.38
CA ARG A 39 12.67 3.34 -19.26
C ARG A 39 12.78 4.73 -18.66
N LYS A 40 12.01 5.67 -19.17
CA LYS A 40 12.02 7.06 -18.69
C LYS A 40 11.48 7.19 -17.29
N PHE A 41 10.45 6.44 -16.95
CA PHE A 41 9.91 6.42 -15.60
C PHE A 41 10.98 6.02 -14.58
N LYS A 42 11.70 4.95 -14.87
CA LYS A 42 12.77 4.46 -13.99
C LYS A 42 13.94 5.43 -13.91
N GLU A 43 14.32 6.06 -15.03
CA GLU A 43 15.38 7.06 -15.04
C GLU A 43 15.04 8.25 -14.14
N ILE A 44 13.80 8.73 -14.22
CA ILE A 44 13.36 9.93 -13.47
C ILE A 44 13.18 9.61 -11.99
N ASN A 45 12.58 8.49 -11.66
CA ASN A 45 12.15 8.17 -10.30
C ASN A 45 13.13 7.28 -9.52
N GLY A 46 14.01 6.54 -10.20
CA GLY A 46 14.91 5.59 -9.56
C GLY A 46 14.27 4.24 -9.25
N PHE A 47 12.98 4.07 -9.53
CA PHE A 47 12.25 2.81 -9.41
C PHE A 47 11.34 2.63 -10.62
N SER A 48 11.00 1.38 -10.93
CA SER A 48 10.14 1.08 -12.08
C SER A 48 8.67 1.35 -11.77
N VAL A 49 7.86 1.51 -12.82
CA VAL A 49 6.40 1.65 -12.67
C VAL A 49 5.79 0.39 -12.05
N VAL A 50 6.31 -0.79 -12.36
CA VAL A 50 5.85 -2.06 -11.78
C VAL A 50 6.15 -2.10 -10.27
N GLU A 51 7.36 -1.70 -9.87
CA GLU A 51 7.72 -1.60 -8.45
C GLU A 51 6.82 -0.61 -7.72
N PHE A 52 6.55 0.53 -8.34
CA PHE A 52 5.67 1.55 -7.77
C PHE A 52 4.25 1.01 -7.57
N LEU A 53 3.68 0.36 -8.60
CA LEU A 53 2.36 -0.25 -8.51
C LEU A 53 2.31 -1.32 -7.40
N SER A 54 3.34 -2.16 -7.31
CA SER A 54 3.40 -3.20 -6.28
C SER A 54 3.43 -2.61 -4.88
N SER A 55 4.22 -1.55 -4.67
CA SER A 55 4.28 -0.88 -3.37
C SER A 55 2.93 -0.25 -2.98
N LEU A 56 2.22 0.32 -3.96
CA LEU A 56 0.88 0.90 -3.73
C LEU A 56 -0.16 -0.17 -3.39
N LYS A 57 -0.07 -1.33 -4.02
CA LYS A 57 -0.96 -2.46 -3.70
C LYS A 57 -0.74 -2.97 -2.28
N VAL A 58 0.52 -3.06 -1.86
CA VAL A 58 0.86 -3.45 -0.47
C VAL A 58 0.36 -2.39 0.51
N GLU A 59 0.58 -1.12 0.22
CA GLU A 59 0.09 -0.01 1.05
C GLU A 59 -1.42 -0.07 1.21
N LYS A 60 -2.14 -0.31 0.12
CA LYS A 60 -3.60 -0.47 0.15
C LYS A 60 -4.02 -1.64 1.03
N ALA A 61 -3.33 -2.77 0.94
CA ALA A 61 -3.60 -3.93 1.77
C ALA A 61 -3.38 -3.62 3.25
N ILE A 62 -2.32 -2.88 3.59
CA ILE A 62 -2.03 -2.47 4.96
C ILE A 62 -3.13 -1.55 5.51
N ILE A 63 -3.57 -0.58 4.72
CA ILE A 63 -4.63 0.37 5.11
C ILE A 63 -5.95 -0.37 5.39
N GLU A 64 -6.27 -1.38 4.60
CA GLU A 64 -7.50 -2.18 4.75
C GLU A 64 -7.38 -3.27 5.82
N LEU A 65 -6.19 -3.47 6.38
CA LEU A 65 -5.93 -4.51 7.36
C LEU A 65 -6.55 -4.16 8.71
N ASP A 66 -7.46 -5.02 9.18
CA ASP A 66 -8.02 -4.92 10.54
C ASP A 66 -8.20 -6.34 11.12
N GLU A 67 -8.71 -6.43 12.35
CA GLU A 67 -8.88 -7.71 13.04
C GLU A 67 -9.85 -8.65 12.34
N GLU A 68 -10.85 -8.10 11.66
CA GLU A 68 -11.95 -8.87 11.08
C GLU A 68 -11.72 -9.25 9.63
N VAL A 69 -10.85 -8.52 8.91
CA VAL A 69 -10.63 -8.75 7.50
C VAL A 69 -9.87 -10.05 7.27
N ARG A 70 -10.33 -10.85 6.30
CA ARG A 70 -9.63 -12.08 5.92
C ARG A 70 -8.50 -11.76 4.94
N ILE A 71 -7.39 -12.50 5.06
CA ILE A 71 -6.24 -12.35 4.16
C ILE A 71 -6.64 -12.56 2.70
N LEU A 72 -7.55 -13.50 2.43
CA LEU A 72 -8.04 -13.74 1.07
C LEU A 72 -8.75 -12.52 0.49
N ASP A 73 -9.56 -11.85 1.30
CA ASP A 73 -10.26 -10.62 0.88
C ASP A 73 -9.26 -9.48 0.60
N LEU A 74 -8.22 -9.35 1.41
CA LEU A 74 -7.15 -8.37 1.18
C LEU A 74 -6.47 -8.62 -0.17
N GLN A 75 -6.18 -9.87 -0.49
CA GLN A 75 -5.57 -10.24 -1.76
C GLN A 75 -6.45 -9.79 -2.94
N GLU A 76 -7.73 -10.09 -2.88
CA GLU A 76 -8.67 -9.74 -3.96
C GLU A 76 -8.82 -8.24 -4.13
N HIS A 77 -8.95 -7.51 -3.03
CA HIS A 77 -9.14 -6.06 -3.06
C HIS A 77 -7.87 -5.30 -3.47
N SER A 78 -6.70 -5.81 -3.14
CA SER A 78 -5.44 -5.13 -3.45
C SER A 78 -4.97 -5.32 -4.89
N GLY A 79 -5.62 -6.21 -5.67
CA GLY A 79 -5.34 -6.36 -7.09
C GLY A 79 -4.18 -7.28 -7.43
N PHE A 80 -3.80 -8.18 -6.53
CA PHE A 80 -2.80 -9.21 -6.82
C PHE A 80 -3.47 -10.39 -7.53
N GLU A 81 -2.77 -10.94 -8.52
CA GLU A 81 -3.30 -12.02 -9.38
C GLU A 81 -3.44 -13.36 -8.67
N SER A 82 -2.58 -13.63 -7.67
CA SER A 82 -2.58 -14.89 -6.94
C SER A 82 -2.17 -14.70 -5.49
N SER A 83 -2.47 -15.68 -4.64
CA SER A 83 -2.07 -15.66 -3.24
C SER A 83 -0.55 -15.71 -3.09
N GLY A 84 0.15 -16.44 -3.97
CA GLY A 84 1.62 -16.47 -3.98
C GLY A 84 2.22 -15.13 -4.31
N SER A 85 1.71 -14.46 -5.33
CA SER A 85 2.15 -13.12 -5.72
C SER A 85 1.92 -12.10 -4.59
N PHE A 86 0.74 -12.14 -3.97
CA PHE A 86 0.39 -11.29 -2.83
C PHE A 86 1.36 -11.51 -1.65
N THR A 87 1.52 -12.77 -1.24
CA THR A 87 2.37 -13.12 -0.09
C THR A 87 3.83 -12.72 -0.32
N ASN A 88 4.39 -13.04 -1.48
CA ASN A 88 5.78 -12.76 -1.80
C ASN A 88 6.05 -11.26 -1.88
N THR A 89 5.18 -10.51 -2.54
CA THR A 89 5.32 -9.06 -2.68
C THR A 89 5.13 -8.37 -1.33
N PHE A 90 4.13 -8.77 -0.57
CA PHE A 90 3.88 -8.23 0.77
C PHE A 90 5.09 -8.44 1.67
N LYS A 91 5.65 -9.65 1.68
CA LYS A 91 6.84 -9.97 2.47
C LYS A 91 8.06 -9.17 2.03
N LYS A 92 8.21 -8.95 0.72
CA LYS A 92 9.31 -8.14 0.18
C LYS A 92 9.29 -6.70 0.73
N TYR A 93 8.12 -6.08 0.80
CA TYR A 93 8.00 -4.67 1.22
C TYR A 93 7.86 -4.49 2.73
N THR A 94 7.31 -5.45 3.45
CA THR A 94 7.08 -5.33 4.90
C THR A 94 8.04 -6.16 5.75
N GLY A 95 8.70 -7.16 5.17
CA GLY A 95 9.54 -8.10 5.90
C GLY A 95 8.79 -9.27 6.50
N SER A 96 7.46 -9.30 6.43
CA SER A 96 6.63 -10.36 7.04
C SER A 96 5.52 -10.79 6.08
N SER A 97 5.06 -12.04 6.23
CA SER A 97 3.88 -12.51 5.50
C SER A 97 2.64 -11.73 5.95
N PRO A 98 1.58 -11.67 5.13
CA PRO A 98 0.35 -10.98 5.52
C PRO A 98 -0.24 -11.48 6.83
N ARG A 99 -0.23 -12.79 7.07
CA ARG A 99 -0.73 -13.38 8.32
C ARG A 99 0.07 -12.95 9.54
N LYS A 100 1.40 -13.03 9.42
CA LYS A 100 2.29 -12.65 10.51
C LYS A 100 2.17 -11.15 10.79
N TYR A 101 2.13 -10.34 9.74
CA TYR A 101 1.94 -8.90 9.84
C TYR A 101 0.64 -8.57 10.56
N LYS A 102 -0.46 -9.22 10.17
CA LYS A 102 -1.76 -9.02 10.81
C LYS A 102 -1.72 -9.34 12.30
N THR A 103 -1.12 -10.46 12.69
CA THR A 103 -0.97 -10.86 14.09
C THR A 103 -0.17 -9.83 14.88
N GLU A 104 0.97 -9.40 14.35
CA GLU A 104 1.83 -8.40 14.99
C GLU A 104 1.12 -7.05 15.12
N MET A 105 0.37 -6.63 14.11
CA MET A 105 -0.37 -5.38 14.15
C MET A 105 -1.53 -5.42 15.14
N ASN A 106 -2.22 -6.55 15.25
CA ASN A 106 -3.28 -6.72 16.24
C ASN A 106 -2.73 -6.58 17.65
N ASP A 107 -1.56 -7.15 17.93
CA ASP A 107 -0.89 -7.02 19.22
C ASP A 107 -0.53 -5.56 19.52
N ILE A 108 0.01 -4.86 18.52
CA ILE A 108 0.37 -3.43 18.63
C ILE A 108 -0.89 -2.59 18.89
N PHE A 109 -1.97 -2.81 18.14
CA PHE A 109 -3.24 -2.10 18.32
C PHE A 109 -3.83 -2.33 19.71
N TYR A 110 -3.75 -3.57 20.21
CA TYR A 110 -4.21 -3.89 21.56
C TYR A 110 -3.42 -3.10 22.62
N ASP A 111 -2.11 -3.08 22.49
CA ASP A 111 -1.22 -2.35 23.41
C ASP A 111 -1.47 -0.84 23.33
N MET A 112 -1.67 -0.30 22.14
CA MET A 112 -1.96 1.12 21.94
C MET A 112 -3.27 1.53 22.58
N LYS A 113 -4.34 0.73 22.40
CA LYS A 113 -5.65 0.98 23.04
C LYS A 113 -5.53 0.96 24.55
N ARG A 114 -4.78 0.02 25.09
CA ARG A 114 -4.52 -0.07 26.52
C ARG A 114 -3.79 1.17 27.03
N PHE A 115 -2.78 1.61 26.31
CA PHE A 115 -2.00 2.81 26.62
C PHE A 115 -2.88 4.07 26.58
N GLU A 116 -3.72 4.23 25.57
CA GLU A 116 -4.65 5.35 25.44
C GLU A 116 -5.65 5.40 26.60
N ASN A 117 -6.21 4.25 26.97
CA ASN A 117 -7.15 4.15 28.08
C ASN A 117 -6.49 4.55 29.40
N ASP A 118 -5.27 4.05 29.66
CA ASP A 118 -4.52 4.41 30.87
C ASP A 118 -4.24 5.92 30.93
N ASN A 119 -3.81 6.50 29.80
CA ASN A 119 -3.54 7.94 29.72
C ASN A 119 -4.79 8.79 29.82
N LYS A 120 -5.89 8.32 29.25
CA LYS A 120 -7.19 9.02 29.35
C LYS A 120 -7.67 9.08 30.80
N ASP A 121 -7.54 7.98 31.53
CA ASP A 121 -7.90 7.93 32.96
C ASP A 121 -7.02 8.87 33.77
N LYS A 122 -5.72 8.91 33.51
CA LYS A 122 -4.79 9.83 34.16
C LYS A 122 -5.10 11.28 33.85
N SER A 123 -5.44 11.59 32.60
CA SER A 123 -5.82 12.94 32.18
C SER A 123 -7.08 13.41 32.88
N ILE A 124 -8.10 12.54 33.01
CA ILE A 124 -9.34 12.84 33.71
C ILE A 124 -9.06 13.11 35.19
N ALA A 125 -8.24 12.26 35.82
CA ALA A 125 -7.83 12.43 37.20
C ALA A 125 -7.10 13.77 37.40
N HIS A 126 -6.24 14.16 36.49
CA HIS A 126 -5.52 15.42 36.53
C HIS A 126 -6.47 16.64 36.45
N PHE A 127 -7.46 16.57 35.56
CA PHE A 127 -8.46 17.64 35.42
C PHE A 127 -9.40 17.79 36.61
N GLN A 128 -9.57 16.73 37.39
CA GLN A 128 -10.42 16.77 38.59
C GLN A 128 -9.72 17.30 39.82
N GLU A 129 -8.42 17.42 39.77
CA GLU A 129 -7.63 18.05 40.82
C GLU A 129 -7.58 19.57 40.68
#